data_3a17b9b39a7ec4351a8aab9a7aad46b8
#
_entry.id   3a17b9b39a7ec4351a8aab9a7aad46b8
#
_cell.length_a   1.000
_cell.length_b   1.000
_cell.length_c   1.000
_cell.angle_alpha   90.00
_cell.angle_beta   90.00
_cell.angle_gamma   90.00
#
_symmetry.space_group_name_H-M   'P 1'
#
loop_
_entity.id
_entity.type
_entity.pdbx_description
1 polymer ?
#
loop_
_entity_poly.entity_id
_entity_poly.type
_entity_poly.pdbx_seq_one_letter_code
_entity_poly.pdbx_strand_id
1 'polypeptide(L)'
;MCGIIGAVGRGVETLDVLVHGLSKLEYRGYDSAGVALADESVDICKKAGEIDELRGALEGRSIDGSVGIGHTRWSTHGPPTDENAHPHQDCSSDVAVVHNGIIENYQELRDELAAAGHTFRSDTDTEVVPHLVEDALRGGADPEAAVRSAVGRLEGSYAVAVVIAGVDRIFAARNDSPLVLGIDDDAYYLASDVPAFRDHTDRVVYLDDGEFTVLGPDGWRVTTLAGEPVEKTVDTVDWDPEETGKSGYDHYMLKEIHEQPRSLRQSLSERVDELGGSVDIGELADLNPRGVQFVAAGTSYHAALYGAELFRQAGIPAQAFRSSEFATSPPPIGDALVIGVTQSGETADTLSALREAQRRGARTLGVTNVVGSTVARESDHVFYIRAGPEIGVAATKTFASQLASLNLLALGMTSTDGTREIISSLRDLPGQVQEVLDGSAAREVADTYAASDAYFFIGRGLNYPVALEGALKMKEITYKHAEGFAAGGLKHGPLALVTDQTPVFAVVTGDDELAQKTIGNVKEVEARDAPVIAVTDGKSDVERYADHVLRIPEAHPRTAAVLANVQLQLVSYHTASILGRSIDKPRNLAKSVTVE
;
A
#
# COMPACT_ATOMS: atom_id res chain seq x y z
N MET A 1 -8.93 3.95 1.26
CA MET A 1 -9.22 2.75 0.46
C MET A 1 -10.18 1.88 1.25
N CYS A 2 -11.19 1.31 0.62
CA CYS A 2 -12.19 0.50 1.29
C CYS A 2 -11.90 -1.01 1.15
N GLY A 3 -12.52 -1.85 1.98
CA GLY A 3 -12.42 -3.30 1.89
C GLY A 3 -13.77 -3.91 1.57
N ILE A 4 -13.84 -4.76 0.54
CA ILE A 4 -15.01 -5.57 0.18
C ILE A 4 -14.73 -7.03 0.52
N ILE A 5 -15.74 -7.73 1.04
CA ILE A 5 -15.82 -9.18 1.09
C ILE A 5 -17.21 -9.64 0.67
N GLY A 6 -17.29 -10.77 0.00
CA GLY A 6 -18.52 -11.49 -0.31
C GLY A 6 -18.31 -12.98 -0.11
N ALA A 7 -19.36 -13.70 0.27
CA ALA A 7 -19.34 -15.15 0.43
C ALA A 7 -20.66 -15.78 -0.01
N VAL A 8 -20.54 -16.92 -0.72
CA VAL A 8 -21.68 -17.75 -1.15
C VAL A 8 -21.25 -19.22 -1.19
N GLY A 9 -22.09 -20.14 -0.74
CA GLY A 9 -21.80 -21.58 -0.84
C GLY A 9 -22.55 -22.44 0.17
N ARG A 10 -22.40 -23.77 0.03
CA ARG A 10 -23.05 -24.75 0.91
C ARG A 10 -22.30 -24.87 2.24
N GLY A 11 -23.01 -24.75 3.35
CA GLY A 11 -22.44 -24.93 4.70
C GLY A 11 -21.53 -23.80 5.16
N VAL A 12 -21.55 -22.65 4.49
CA VAL A 12 -20.81 -21.44 4.89
C VAL A 12 -21.60 -20.73 5.99
N GLU A 13 -20.97 -20.46 7.12
CA GLU A 13 -21.48 -19.51 8.11
C GLU A 13 -21.17 -18.10 7.58
N THR A 14 -22.02 -17.62 6.66
CA THR A 14 -21.77 -16.43 5.83
C THR A 14 -21.45 -15.21 6.69
N LEU A 15 -22.21 -14.96 7.76
CA LEU A 15 -21.97 -13.81 8.64
C LEU A 15 -20.57 -13.85 9.27
N ASP A 16 -20.16 -15.01 9.78
CA ASP A 16 -18.85 -15.16 10.44
C ASP A 16 -17.70 -14.96 9.44
N VAL A 17 -17.85 -15.51 8.22
CA VAL A 17 -16.88 -15.29 7.12
C VAL A 17 -16.76 -13.80 6.79
N LEU A 18 -17.90 -13.10 6.65
CA LEU A 18 -17.89 -11.67 6.36
C LEU A 18 -17.20 -10.85 7.45
N VAL A 19 -17.61 -11.05 8.72
CA VAL A 19 -17.05 -10.30 9.86
C VAL A 19 -15.56 -10.61 10.05
N HIS A 20 -15.17 -11.89 9.90
CA HIS A 20 -13.76 -12.28 9.95
C HIS A 20 -12.96 -11.65 8.81
N GLY A 21 -13.44 -11.74 7.58
CA GLY A 21 -12.78 -11.16 6.42
C GLY A 21 -12.69 -9.63 6.49
N LEU A 22 -13.72 -8.94 6.99
CA LEU A 22 -13.66 -7.49 7.23
C LEU A 22 -12.58 -7.14 8.26
N SER A 23 -12.41 -7.96 9.31
CA SER A 23 -11.34 -7.73 10.29
C SER A 23 -9.94 -7.84 9.67
N LYS A 24 -9.78 -8.69 8.65
CA LYS A 24 -8.53 -8.80 7.86
C LYS A 24 -8.34 -7.65 6.87
N LEU A 25 -9.42 -6.97 6.48
CA LEU A 25 -9.40 -5.82 5.55
C LEU A 25 -9.42 -4.46 6.25
N GLU A 26 -9.44 -4.41 7.57
CA GLU A 26 -9.60 -3.17 8.34
C GLU A 26 -8.46 -2.17 8.09
N TYR A 27 -7.25 -2.65 7.70
CA TYR A 27 -6.15 -1.78 7.27
C TYR A 27 -6.46 -0.97 6.01
N ARG A 28 -7.48 -1.37 5.24
CA ARG A 28 -7.95 -0.66 4.04
C ARG A 28 -8.95 0.46 4.37
N GLY A 29 -9.72 0.33 5.45
CA GLY A 29 -10.69 1.32 5.88
C GLY A 29 -11.24 0.98 7.27
N TYR A 30 -11.41 1.98 8.11
CA TYR A 30 -11.80 1.83 9.51
C TYR A 30 -12.73 2.96 10.00
N ASP A 31 -13.30 3.75 9.06
CA ASP A 31 -14.24 4.84 9.39
C ASP A 31 -15.66 4.32 9.61
N SER A 32 -16.01 3.22 8.97
CA SER A 32 -17.25 2.48 9.20
C SER A 32 -17.15 1.06 8.67
N ALA A 33 -17.99 0.16 9.18
CA ALA A 33 -18.11 -1.22 8.70
C ALA A 33 -19.57 -1.65 8.62
N GLY A 34 -19.87 -2.62 7.72
CA GLY A 34 -21.22 -3.18 7.64
C GLY A 34 -21.28 -4.44 6.78
N VAL A 35 -22.34 -5.19 6.97
CA VAL A 35 -22.65 -6.44 6.26
C VAL A 35 -24.09 -6.42 5.77
N ALA A 36 -24.34 -7.08 4.64
CA ALA A 36 -25.66 -7.44 4.16
C ALA A 36 -25.71 -8.93 3.87
N LEU A 37 -26.75 -9.60 4.34
CA LEU A 37 -27.05 -10.98 4.02
C LEU A 37 -28.37 -11.03 3.26
N ALA A 38 -28.44 -11.89 2.25
CA ALA A 38 -29.62 -12.09 1.42
C ALA A 38 -30.13 -13.53 1.53
N ASP A 39 -31.45 -13.64 1.68
CA ASP A 39 -32.27 -14.83 1.55
C ASP A 39 -33.59 -14.39 0.88
N GLU A 40 -34.78 -14.68 1.42
CA GLU A 40 -36.05 -14.13 0.94
C GLU A 40 -36.11 -12.58 1.05
N SER A 41 -35.34 -12.00 1.96
CA SER A 41 -35.15 -10.55 2.18
C SER A 41 -33.67 -10.21 2.31
N VAL A 42 -33.34 -8.92 2.28
CA VAL A 42 -31.97 -8.43 2.54
C VAL A 42 -31.91 -7.80 3.92
N ASP A 43 -31.10 -8.37 4.80
CA ASP A 43 -30.85 -7.84 6.14
C ASP A 43 -29.49 -7.15 6.21
N ILE A 44 -29.46 -5.90 6.73
CA ILE A 44 -28.24 -5.09 6.85
C ILE A 44 -27.95 -4.76 8.32
N CYS A 45 -26.68 -4.86 8.70
CA CYS A 45 -26.13 -4.26 9.90
C CYS A 45 -24.90 -3.43 9.54
N LYS A 46 -24.86 -2.14 9.93
CA LYS A 46 -23.74 -1.24 9.63
C LYS A 46 -23.53 -0.22 10.73
N LYS A 47 -22.27 0.16 10.97
CA LYS A 47 -21.84 1.09 12.01
C LYS A 47 -20.70 1.99 11.57
N ALA A 48 -20.76 3.24 12.02
CA ALA A 48 -19.60 4.12 12.00
C ALA A 48 -18.57 3.65 13.04
N GLY A 49 -17.29 3.75 12.71
CA GLY A 49 -16.18 3.30 13.54
C GLY A 49 -15.55 1.98 13.06
N GLU A 50 -14.68 1.43 13.90
CA GLU A 50 -13.94 0.21 13.62
C GLU A 50 -14.84 -1.05 13.62
N ILE A 51 -14.30 -2.19 13.16
CA ILE A 51 -15.05 -3.45 13.04
C ILE A 51 -15.67 -3.91 14.38
N ASP A 52 -15.08 -3.52 15.51
CA ASP A 52 -15.61 -3.88 16.83
C ASP A 52 -16.96 -3.20 17.13
N GLU A 53 -17.23 -2.01 16.58
CA GLU A 53 -18.54 -1.36 16.66
C GLU A 53 -19.61 -2.17 15.90
N LEU A 54 -19.23 -2.70 14.72
CA LEU A 54 -20.12 -3.61 13.98
C LEU A 54 -20.36 -4.91 14.75
N ARG A 55 -19.33 -5.52 15.34
CA ARG A 55 -19.46 -6.73 16.17
C ARG A 55 -20.42 -6.50 17.33
N GLY A 56 -20.26 -5.36 18.05
CA GLY A 56 -21.16 -4.99 19.13
C GLY A 56 -22.62 -4.82 18.67
N ALA A 57 -22.85 -4.27 17.47
CA ALA A 57 -24.18 -4.11 16.89
C ALA A 57 -24.81 -5.44 16.40
N LEU A 58 -23.98 -6.43 16.10
CA LEU A 58 -24.41 -7.78 15.72
C LEU A 58 -24.76 -8.65 16.94
N GLU A 59 -24.25 -8.33 18.13
CA GLU A 59 -24.56 -9.09 19.35
C GLU A 59 -26.07 -9.16 19.61
N GLY A 60 -26.59 -10.37 19.64
CA GLY A 60 -28.04 -10.64 19.90
C GLY A 60 -28.95 -10.38 18.69
N ARG A 61 -28.42 -10.05 17.51
CA ARG A 61 -29.16 -10.06 16.24
C ARG A 61 -28.98 -11.41 15.55
N SER A 62 -30.06 -12.01 15.07
CA SER A 62 -29.99 -13.09 14.10
C SER A 62 -30.11 -12.46 12.72
N ILE A 63 -29.04 -12.49 11.94
CA ILE A 63 -29.01 -12.13 10.53
C ILE A 63 -28.61 -13.39 9.81
N ASP A 64 -29.55 -14.00 9.08
CA ASP A 64 -29.37 -15.27 8.40
C ASP A 64 -29.39 -15.06 6.88
N GLY A 65 -28.59 -15.81 6.15
CA GLY A 65 -28.55 -15.79 4.69
C GLY A 65 -27.43 -16.66 4.15
N SER A 66 -27.68 -17.29 3.01
CA SER A 66 -26.71 -18.15 2.31
C SER A 66 -25.72 -17.35 1.46
N VAL A 67 -26.04 -16.09 1.21
CA VAL A 67 -25.28 -15.15 0.39
C VAL A 67 -25.10 -13.84 1.16
N GLY A 68 -23.90 -13.28 1.12
CA GLY A 68 -23.67 -12.01 1.81
C GLY A 68 -22.49 -11.22 1.26
N ILE A 69 -22.53 -9.92 1.54
CA ILE A 69 -21.47 -8.95 1.23
C ILE A 69 -21.16 -8.12 2.45
N GLY A 70 -19.92 -7.69 2.58
CA GLY A 70 -19.46 -6.84 3.66
C GLY A 70 -18.48 -5.78 3.19
N HIS A 71 -18.35 -4.72 3.97
CA HIS A 71 -17.54 -3.56 3.63
C HIS A 71 -16.89 -2.91 4.84
N THR A 72 -15.63 -2.49 4.71
CA THR A 72 -14.96 -1.52 5.58
C THR A 72 -14.66 -0.27 4.79
N ARG A 73 -15.03 0.89 5.33
CA ARG A 73 -15.03 2.16 4.60
C ARG A 73 -13.88 3.05 5.02
N TRP A 74 -13.22 3.63 4.04
CA TRP A 74 -12.43 4.86 4.11
C TRP A 74 -13.25 5.97 3.45
N SER A 75 -13.63 6.99 4.23
CA SER A 75 -14.59 8.03 3.79
C SER A 75 -13.97 8.96 2.75
N THR A 76 -14.51 8.94 1.53
CA THR A 76 -14.21 9.88 0.44
C THR A 76 -15.37 10.85 0.22
N HIS A 77 -16.62 10.36 0.24
CA HIS A 77 -17.85 11.14 0.07
C HIS A 77 -18.75 10.97 1.30
N GLY A 78 -19.15 12.07 1.92
CA GLY A 78 -19.96 12.09 3.14
C GLY A 78 -19.18 11.73 4.42
N PRO A 79 -19.57 12.28 5.58
CA PRO A 79 -18.92 12.01 6.86
C PRO A 79 -19.09 10.54 7.31
N PRO A 80 -18.23 10.03 8.24
CA PRO A 80 -18.37 8.69 8.78
C PRO A 80 -19.56 8.61 9.77
N THR A 81 -20.72 8.28 9.24
CA THR A 81 -21.97 8.06 9.98
C THR A 81 -22.54 6.69 9.66
N ASP A 82 -23.50 6.21 10.48
CA ASP A 82 -24.18 4.94 10.22
C ASP A 82 -24.94 4.96 8.87
N GLU A 83 -25.53 6.11 8.49
CA GLU A 83 -26.23 6.29 7.21
C GLU A 83 -25.29 6.15 6.03
N ASN A 84 -24.10 6.74 6.12
CA ASN A 84 -23.08 6.77 5.06
C ASN A 84 -22.21 5.50 5.04
N ALA A 85 -22.35 4.59 6.02
CA ALA A 85 -21.71 3.29 6.00
C ALA A 85 -22.32 2.39 4.91
N HIS A 86 -21.50 1.56 4.27
CA HIS A 86 -21.97 0.51 3.37
C HIS A 86 -22.35 -0.75 4.17
N PRO A 87 -23.24 -1.60 3.67
CA PRO A 87 -23.94 -1.54 2.36
C PRO A 87 -25.03 -0.47 2.27
N HIS A 88 -25.35 -0.04 1.03
CA HIS A 88 -26.51 0.79 0.70
C HIS A 88 -27.62 -0.03 0.10
N GLN A 89 -28.87 0.39 0.33
CA GLN A 89 -30.08 -0.29 -0.16
C GLN A 89 -30.87 0.59 -1.13
N ASP A 90 -31.68 -0.05 -1.96
CA ASP A 90 -32.73 0.56 -2.75
C ASP A 90 -33.93 1.04 -1.89
N CYS A 91 -34.97 1.59 -2.52
CA CYS A 91 -36.18 2.05 -1.83
C CYS A 91 -36.99 0.89 -1.20
N SER A 92 -37.03 -0.28 -1.85
CA SER A 92 -37.77 -1.44 -1.40
C SER A 92 -37.02 -2.30 -0.38
N SER A 93 -35.73 -2.06 -0.20
CA SER A 93 -34.82 -2.87 0.64
C SER A 93 -34.63 -4.31 0.12
N ASP A 94 -34.77 -4.51 -1.18
CA ASP A 94 -34.56 -5.80 -1.85
C ASP A 94 -33.16 -5.94 -2.46
N VAL A 95 -32.43 -4.83 -2.62
CA VAL A 95 -31.09 -4.78 -3.21
C VAL A 95 -30.12 -4.17 -2.21
N ALA A 96 -28.97 -4.82 -1.97
CA ALA A 96 -27.87 -4.23 -1.23
C ALA A 96 -26.58 -4.19 -2.06
N VAL A 97 -25.84 -3.09 -1.90
CA VAL A 97 -24.62 -2.82 -2.67
C VAL A 97 -23.49 -2.36 -1.76
N VAL A 98 -22.30 -2.89 -2.00
CA VAL A 98 -21.03 -2.35 -1.49
C VAL A 98 -20.17 -1.89 -2.66
N HIS A 99 -19.36 -0.86 -2.44
CA HIS A 99 -18.56 -0.21 -3.49
C HIS A 99 -17.25 0.31 -2.94
N ASN A 100 -16.18 0.08 -3.68
CA ASN A 100 -14.89 0.73 -3.55
C ASN A 100 -14.64 1.57 -4.82
N GLY A 101 -14.18 2.79 -4.66
CA GLY A 101 -13.89 3.69 -5.79
C GLY A 101 -14.61 5.03 -5.67
N ILE A 102 -14.77 5.69 -6.81
CA ILE A 102 -15.51 6.96 -6.97
C ILE A 102 -16.34 6.88 -8.25
N ILE A 103 -17.65 7.07 -8.13
CA ILE A 103 -18.57 7.17 -9.26
C ILE A 103 -18.64 8.64 -9.66
N GLU A 104 -17.93 9.03 -10.70
CA GLU A 104 -17.75 10.45 -11.08
C GLU A 104 -19.06 11.11 -11.53
N ASN A 105 -19.94 10.38 -12.21
CA ASN A 105 -21.22 10.86 -12.69
C ASN A 105 -22.37 10.67 -11.69
N TYR A 106 -22.07 10.38 -10.41
CA TYR A 106 -23.11 10.06 -9.41
C TYR A 106 -24.14 11.16 -9.22
N GLN A 107 -23.75 12.44 -9.34
CA GLN A 107 -24.69 13.54 -9.13
C GLN A 107 -25.75 13.59 -10.23
N GLU A 108 -25.36 13.36 -11.49
CA GLU A 108 -26.31 13.29 -12.62
C GLU A 108 -27.28 12.11 -12.44
N LEU A 109 -26.74 10.93 -12.08
CA LEU A 109 -27.56 9.75 -11.80
C LEU A 109 -28.50 9.97 -10.63
N ARG A 110 -28.04 10.62 -9.56
CA ARG A 110 -28.85 10.94 -8.39
C ARG A 110 -30.01 11.88 -8.72
N ASP A 111 -29.75 12.92 -9.52
CA ASP A 111 -30.80 13.89 -9.94
C ASP A 111 -31.87 13.22 -10.81
N GLU A 112 -31.46 12.34 -11.73
CA GLU A 112 -32.36 11.54 -12.56
C GLU A 112 -33.25 10.61 -11.72
N LEU A 113 -32.63 9.83 -10.82
CA LEU A 113 -33.32 8.88 -9.95
C LEU A 113 -34.25 9.59 -8.95
N ALA A 114 -33.84 10.74 -8.42
CA ALA A 114 -34.71 11.57 -7.57
C ALA A 114 -35.93 12.09 -8.33
N ALA A 115 -35.76 12.50 -9.61
CA ALA A 115 -36.87 12.88 -10.47
C ALA A 115 -37.81 11.71 -10.81
N ALA A 116 -37.28 10.47 -10.85
CA ALA A 116 -38.05 9.23 -10.99
C ALA A 116 -38.77 8.79 -9.70
N GLY A 117 -38.50 9.45 -8.56
CA GLY A 117 -39.19 9.21 -7.28
C GLY A 117 -38.41 8.38 -6.26
N HIS A 118 -37.12 8.11 -6.51
CA HIS A 118 -36.27 7.46 -5.53
C HIS A 118 -35.91 8.39 -4.37
N THR A 119 -35.74 7.82 -3.18
CA THR A 119 -35.39 8.56 -1.97
C THR A 119 -34.01 8.14 -1.49
N PHE A 120 -33.08 9.09 -1.47
CA PHE A 120 -31.71 8.90 -0.99
C PHE A 120 -31.63 9.14 0.52
N ARG A 121 -30.85 8.31 1.20
CA ARG A 121 -30.66 8.34 2.66
C ARG A 121 -29.24 8.72 3.07
N SER A 122 -28.29 8.63 2.14
CA SER A 122 -26.89 8.92 2.39
C SER A 122 -26.35 10.04 1.49
N ASP A 123 -25.17 10.54 1.86
CA ASP A 123 -24.42 11.52 1.07
C ASP A 123 -23.37 10.86 0.15
N THR A 124 -23.40 9.50 0.04
CA THR A 124 -22.41 8.76 -0.75
C THR A 124 -22.76 8.73 -2.24
N ASP A 125 -21.74 8.60 -3.06
CA ASP A 125 -21.88 8.34 -4.50
C ASP A 125 -22.48 6.94 -4.78
N THR A 126 -22.23 5.98 -3.92
CA THR A 126 -22.61 4.58 -4.07
C THR A 126 -24.12 4.35 -4.11
N GLU A 127 -24.91 5.15 -3.41
CA GLU A 127 -26.36 4.92 -3.25
C GLU A 127 -27.15 5.01 -4.56
N VAL A 128 -26.56 5.57 -5.63
CA VAL A 128 -27.19 5.53 -6.97
C VAL A 128 -27.29 4.10 -7.51
N VAL A 129 -26.37 3.20 -7.15
CA VAL A 129 -26.28 1.86 -7.72
C VAL A 129 -27.47 0.97 -7.37
N PRO A 130 -27.87 0.80 -6.08
CA PRO A 130 -29.05 0.00 -5.74
C PRO A 130 -30.34 0.56 -6.37
N HIS A 131 -30.49 1.89 -6.51
CA HIS A 131 -31.64 2.46 -7.16
C HIS A 131 -31.68 2.23 -8.68
N LEU A 132 -30.52 2.23 -9.36
CA LEU A 132 -30.43 1.84 -10.77
C LEU A 132 -30.81 0.36 -10.99
N VAL A 133 -30.39 -0.52 -10.08
CA VAL A 133 -30.77 -1.95 -10.11
C VAL A 133 -32.27 -2.10 -9.87
N GLU A 134 -32.83 -1.39 -8.88
CA GLU A 134 -34.27 -1.37 -8.58
C GLU A 134 -35.10 -0.97 -9.80
N ASP A 135 -34.73 0.09 -10.51
CA ASP A 135 -35.43 0.53 -11.72
C ASP A 135 -35.41 -0.52 -12.84
N ALA A 136 -34.27 -1.15 -13.06
CA ALA A 136 -34.13 -2.20 -14.07
C ALA A 136 -35.00 -3.43 -13.72
N LEU A 137 -35.00 -3.84 -12.43
CA LEU A 137 -35.85 -4.95 -11.95
C LEU A 137 -37.35 -4.61 -12.08
N ARG A 138 -37.77 -3.41 -11.73
CA ARG A 138 -39.15 -2.91 -11.93
C ARG A 138 -39.52 -2.87 -13.41
N GLY A 139 -38.55 -2.61 -14.28
CA GLY A 139 -38.70 -2.71 -15.73
C GLY A 139 -38.83 -4.11 -16.30
N GLY A 140 -38.70 -5.16 -15.46
CA GLY A 140 -38.83 -6.56 -15.82
C GLY A 140 -37.53 -7.23 -16.28
N ALA A 141 -36.36 -6.60 -16.05
CA ALA A 141 -35.07 -7.24 -16.27
C ALA A 141 -34.85 -8.40 -15.28
N ASP A 142 -34.18 -9.46 -15.72
CA ASP A 142 -33.68 -10.46 -14.78
C ASP A 142 -32.56 -9.87 -13.89
N PRO A 143 -32.27 -10.47 -12.71
CA PRO A 143 -31.32 -9.92 -11.75
C PRO A 143 -29.93 -9.59 -12.31
N GLU A 144 -29.38 -10.48 -13.15
CA GLU A 144 -28.08 -10.25 -13.76
C GLU A 144 -28.09 -9.10 -14.78
N ALA A 145 -29.11 -9.07 -15.64
CA ALA A 145 -29.29 -8.01 -16.62
C ALA A 145 -29.51 -6.65 -15.93
N ALA A 146 -30.24 -6.62 -14.80
CA ALA A 146 -30.44 -5.42 -14.01
C ALA A 146 -29.13 -4.86 -13.46
N VAL A 147 -28.28 -5.70 -12.84
CA VAL A 147 -26.97 -5.27 -12.32
C VAL A 147 -26.04 -4.83 -13.45
N ARG A 148 -25.99 -5.57 -14.58
CA ARG A 148 -25.18 -5.18 -15.74
C ARG A 148 -25.60 -3.80 -16.28
N SER A 149 -26.90 -3.57 -16.40
CA SER A 149 -27.44 -2.29 -16.87
C SER A 149 -27.04 -1.14 -15.93
N ALA A 150 -27.14 -1.37 -14.62
CA ALA A 150 -26.74 -0.38 -13.63
C ALA A 150 -25.24 -0.07 -13.70
N VAL A 151 -24.38 -1.08 -13.72
CA VAL A 151 -22.92 -0.93 -13.80
C VAL A 151 -22.51 -0.26 -15.12
N GLY A 152 -23.19 -0.57 -16.25
CA GLY A 152 -22.91 0.04 -17.54
C GLY A 152 -23.20 1.55 -17.64
N ARG A 153 -23.84 2.13 -16.59
CA ARG A 153 -24.10 3.58 -16.49
C ARG A 153 -23.07 4.32 -15.62
N LEU A 154 -22.20 3.59 -14.90
CA LEU A 154 -21.23 4.18 -14.00
C LEU A 154 -20.01 4.70 -14.78
N GLU A 155 -19.55 5.89 -14.42
CA GLU A 155 -18.29 6.47 -14.89
C GLU A 155 -17.33 6.61 -13.70
N GLY A 156 -16.02 6.43 -13.92
CA GLY A 156 -14.99 6.51 -12.90
C GLY A 156 -14.47 5.14 -12.44
N SER A 157 -13.86 5.09 -11.24
CA SER A 157 -13.28 3.88 -10.68
C SER A 157 -14.28 3.17 -9.78
N TYR A 158 -14.43 1.84 -9.93
CA TYR A 158 -15.31 1.07 -9.07
C TYR A 158 -14.90 -0.41 -8.94
N ALA A 159 -15.13 -0.96 -7.75
CA ALA A 159 -15.39 -2.37 -7.53
C ALA A 159 -16.73 -2.46 -6.80
N VAL A 160 -17.73 -3.04 -7.43
CA VAL A 160 -19.11 -3.12 -6.94
C VAL A 160 -19.47 -4.57 -6.69
N ALA A 161 -20.11 -4.86 -5.55
CA ALA A 161 -20.74 -6.15 -5.30
C ALA A 161 -22.20 -5.95 -4.85
N VAL A 162 -23.10 -6.76 -5.41
CA VAL A 162 -24.54 -6.63 -5.28
C VAL A 162 -25.14 -7.96 -4.85
N VAL A 163 -26.05 -7.94 -3.87
CA VAL A 163 -26.95 -9.04 -3.50
C VAL A 163 -28.40 -8.58 -3.61
N ILE A 164 -29.29 -9.49 -3.98
CA ILE A 164 -30.71 -9.22 -4.26
C ILE A 164 -31.57 -10.25 -3.50
N ALA A 165 -32.64 -9.81 -2.88
CA ALA A 165 -33.61 -10.67 -2.20
C ALA A 165 -34.12 -11.80 -3.10
N GLY A 166 -34.18 -13.01 -2.58
CA GLY A 166 -34.62 -14.21 -3.33
C GLY A 166 -33.62 -14.71 -4.39
N VAL A 167 -32.37 -14.19 -4.39
CA VAL A 167 -31.34 -14.58 -5.37
C VAL A 167 -30.08 -15.05 -4.66
N ASP A 168 -29.80 -16.36 -4.70
CA ASP A 168 -28.62 -16.99 -4.08
C ASP A 168 -27.33 -16.72 -4.90
N ARG A 169 -27.06 -15.46 -5.22
CA ARG A 169 -25.90 -15.07 -6.03
C ARG A 169 -25.34 -13.71 -5.63
N ILE A 170 -24.02 -13.58 -5.77
CA ILE A 170 -23.34 -12.28 -5.76
C ILE A 170 -23.07 -11.89 -7.22
N PHE A 171 -23.46 -10.67 -7.57
CA PHE A 171 -23.06 -10.03 -8.82
C PHE A 171 -21.99 -9.01 -8.54
N ALA A 172 -20.89 -9.00 -9.30
CA ALA A 172 -19.85 -8.01 -9.08
C ALA A 172 -19.19 -7.57 -10.39
N ALA A 173 -18.66 -6.37 -10.37
CA ALA A 173 -17.90 -5.81 -11.49
C ALA A 173 -16.79 -4.91 -10.97
N ARG A 174 -15.74 -4.74 -11.80
CA ARG A 174 -14.66 -3.82 -11.45
C ARG A 174 -14.23 -2.97 -12.65
N ASN A 175 -13.74 -1.77 -12.30
CA ASN A 175 -12.97 -0.87 -13.16
C ASN A 175 -12.00 -0.09 -12.26
N ASP A 176 -10.68 -0.21 -12.48
CA ASP A 176 -9.57 0.35 -11.68
C ASP A 176 -9.47 -0.16 -10.22
N SER A 177 -10.57 -0.25 -9.47
CA SER A 177 -10.55 -0.74 -8.09
C SER A 177 -10.38 -2.26 -8.01
N PRO A 178 -9.48 -2.81 -7.16
CA PRO A 178 -9.15 -4.23 -7.16
C PRO A 178 -10.30 -5.12 -6.66
N LEU A 179 -10.47 -6.27 -7.32
CA LEU A 179 -11.41 -7.32 -6.93
C LEU A 179 -10.85 -8.69 -7.30
N VAL A 180 -10.91 -9.64 -6.37
CA VAL A 180 -10.38 -11.00 -6.50
C VAL A 180 -11.40 -12.01 -6.02
N LEU A 181 -11.48 -13.17 -6.69
CA LEU A 181 -12.30 -14.30 -6.28
C LEU A 181 -11.45 -15.31 -5.51
N GLY A 182 -12.01 -15.90 -4.47
CA GLY A 182 -11.50 -17.08 -3.81
C GLY A 182 -12.33 -18.29 -4.23
N ILE A 183 -11.67 -19.37 -4.68
CA ILE A 183 -12.32 -20.57 -5.21
C ILE A 183 -12.09 -21.72 -4.27
N ASP A 184 -13.14 -22.21 -3.65
CA ASP A 184 -13.14 -23.45 -2.88
C ASP A 184 -14.03 -24.49 -3.55
N ASP A 185 -14.06 -25.73 -3.05
CA ASP A 185 -14.81 -26.83 -3.67
C ASP A 185 -16.33 -26.65 -3.51
N ASP A 186 -16.78 -26.13 -2.35
CA ASP A 186 -18.20 -25.94 -2.01
C ASP A 186 -18.60 -24.49 -1.73
N ALA A 187 -17.65 -23.55 -1.81
CA ALA A 187 -17.89 -22.13 -1.51
C ALA A 187 -17.08 -21.21 -2.42
N TYR A 188 -17.58 -20.00 -2.63
CA TYR A 188 -16.92 -18.97 -3.42
C TYR A 188 -16.90 -17.66 -2.65
N TYR A 189 -15.76 -16.98 -2.76
CA TYR A 189 -15.50 -15.73 -2.07
C TYR A 189 -15.20 -14.63 -3.08
N LEU A 190 -15.48 -13.41 -2.68
CA LEU A 190 -15.15 -12.20 -3.41
C LEU A 190 -14.49 -11.24 -2.44
N ALA A 191 -13.37 -10.63 -2.79
CA ALA A 191 -12.79 -9.60 -1.93
C ALA A 191 -11.98 -8.56 -2.71
N SER A 192 -11.75 -7.42 -2.08
CA SER A 192 -10.82 -6.41 -2.58
C SER A 192 -9.35 -6.78 -2.34
N ASP A 193 -9.09 -7.77 -1.48
CA ASP A 193 -7.74 -8.31 -1.25
C ASP A 193 -7.82 -9.75 -0.69
N VAL A 194 -6.82 -10.55 -1.03
CA VAL A 194 -6.74 -11.99 -0.68
C VAL A 194 -6.79 -12.29 0.81
N PRO A 195 -6.19 -11.50 1.73
CA PRO A 195 -6.24 -11.74 3.17
C PRO A 195 -7.65 -11.95 3.73
N ALA A 196 -8.67 -11.40 3.09
CA ALA A 196 -10.06 -11.49 3.55
C ALA A 196 -10.60 -12.92 3.60
N PHE A 197 -10.16 -13.79 2.69
CA PHE A 197 -10.65 -15.18 2.58
C PHE A 197 -9.51 -16.23 2.56
N ARG A 198 -8.25 -15.82 2.75
CA ARG A 198 -7.08 -16.71 2.67
C ARG A 198 -7.14 -17.89 3.67
N ASP A 199 -7.82 -17.70 4.79
CA ASP A 199 -8.04 -18.77 5.78
C ASP A 199 -8.97 -19.89 5.25
N HIS A 200 -9.70 -19.65 4.17
CA HIS A 200 -10.64 -20.58 3.54
C HIS A 200 -10.10 -21.22 2.26
N THR A 201 -9.39 -20.46 1.44
CA THR A 201 -8.81 -20.96 0.18
C THR A 201 -7.55 -20.20 -0.22
N ASP A 202 -6.62 -20.90 -0.87
CA ASP A 202 -5.43 -20.31 -1.52
C ASP A 202 -5.58 -20.17 -3.03
N ARG A 203 -6.70 -20.66 -3.59
CA ARG A 203 -7.00 -20.61 -5.02
C ARG A 203 -7.72 -19.32 -5.34
N VAL A 204 -7.12 -18.50 -6.21
CA VAL A 204 -7.60 -17.17 -6.51
C VAL A 204 -7.79 -16.92 -8.00
N VAL A 205 -8.72 -16.03 -8.35
CA VAL A 205 -8.91 -15.52 -9.72
C VAL A 205 -8.95 -14.00 -9.64
N TYR A 206 -8.00 -13.34 -10.30
CA TYR A 206 -7.98 -11.89 -10.39
C TYR A 206 -8.88 -11.40 -11.53
N LEU A 207 -9.76 -10.44 -11.23
CA LEU A 207 -10.57 -9.79 -12.25
C LEU A 207 -9.78 -8.65 -12.91
N ASP A 208 -10.03 -8.44 -14.19
CA ASP A 208 -9.51 -7.31 -14.95
C ASP A 208 -10.58 -6.21 -15.12
N ASP A 209 -10.16 -5.02 -15.57
CA ASP A 209 -11.08 -3.91 -15.77
C ASP A 209 -12.13 -4.21 -16.84
N GLY A 210 -13.38 -3.80 -16.59
CA GLY A 210 -14.51 -4.08 -17.47
C GLY A 210 -15.07 -5.51 -17.35
N GLU A 211 -14.59 -6.30 -16.40
CA GLU A 211 -15.12 -7.64 -16.14
C GLU A 211 -16.28 -7.63 -15.16
N PHE A 212 -17.18 -8.54 -15.39
CA PHE A 212 -18.37 -8.82 -14.59
C PHE A 212 -18.36 -10.28 -14.15
N THR A 213 -18.61 -10.53 -12.86
CA THR A 213 -18.63 -11.89 -12.31
C THR A 213 -19.97 -12.20 -11.64
N VAL A 214 -20.33 -13.46 -11.69
CA VAL A 214 -21.46 -14.04 -10.96
C VAL A 214 -20.93 -15.20 -10.13
N LEU A 215 -21.13 -15.13 -8.82
CA LEU A 215 -20.84 -16.21 -7.88
C LEU A 215 -22.15 -16.77 -7.35
N GLY A 216 -22.32 -18.06 -7.39
CA GLY A 216 -23.51 -18.75 -6.87
C GLY A 216 -23.16 -20.11 -6.30
N PRO A 217 -24.11 -20.80 -5.65
CA PRO A 217 -23.86 -22.13 -5.05
C PRO A 217 -23.49 -23.22 -6.09
N ASP A 218 -23.75 -22.95 -7.37
CA ASP A 218 -23.49 -23.87 -8.48
C ASP A 218 -22.16 -23.58 -9.19
N GLY A 219 -21.43 -22.52 -8.82
CA GLY A 219 -20.18 -22.15 -9.44
C GLY A 219 -20.00 -20.65 -9.62
N TRP A 220 -18.94 -20.32 -10.32
CA TRP A 220 -18.58 -18.94 -10.69
C TRP A 220 -18.37 -18.80 -12.19
N ARG A 221 -18.55 -17.60 -12.71
CA ARG A 221 -18.21 -17.26 -14.09
C ARG A 221 -17.82 -15.79 -14.22
N VAL A 222 -16.95 -15.51 -15.17
CA VAL A 222 -16.51 -14.16 -15.52
C VAL A 222 -16.88 -13.89 -16.97
N THR A 223 -17.36 -12.68 -17.24
CA THR A 223 -17.73 -12.20 -18.58
C THR A 223 -17.29 -10.75 -18.71
N THR A 224 -17.26 -10.21 -19.92
CA THR A 224 -17.25 -8.76 -20.12
C THR A 224 -18.58 -8.14 -19.66
N LEU A 225 -18.64 -6.81 -19.50
CA LEU A 225 -19.92 -6.11 -19.27
C LEU A 225 -20.93 -6.35 -20.41
N ALA A 226 -20.49 -6.63 -21.64
CA ALA A 226 -21.34 -7.00 -22.76
C ALA A 226 -21.87 -8.44 -22.69
N GLY A 227 -21.42 -9.25 -21.72
CA GLY A 227 -21.87 -10.63 -21.52
C GLY A 227 -21.04 -11.69 -22.27
N GLU A 228 -19.92 -11.31 -22.88
CA GLU A 228 -19.02 -12.25 -23.54
C GLU A 228 -18.22 -13.03 -22.49
N PRO A 229 -18.15 -14.38 -22.56
CA PRO A 229 -17.39 -15.18 -21.61
C PRO A 229 -15.90 -14.83 -21.63
N VAL A 230 -15.29 -14.75 -20.42
CA VAL A 230 -13.84 -14.56 -20.25
C VAL A 230 -13.28 -15.79 -19.56
N GLU A 231 -12.29 -16.43 -20.19
CA GLU A 231 -11.55 -17.53 -19.57
C GLU A 231 -10.53 -16.97 -18.57
N LYS A 232 -10.54 -17.49 -17.35
CA LYS A 232 -9.65 -17.09 -16.26
C LYS A 232 -8.80 -18.25 -15.77
N THR A 233 -7.56 -17.97 -15.46
CA THR A 233 -6.66 -18.91 -14.76
C THR A 233 -6.90 -18.82 -13.27
N VAL A 234 -6.92 -19.98 -12.60
CA VAL A 234 -6.93 -20.05 -11.14
C VAL A 234 -5.46 -20.11 -10.69
N ASP A 235 -5.04 -19.08 -9.97
CA ASP A 235 -3.70 -18.98 -9.38
C ASP A 235 -3.70 -19.50 -7.93
N THR A 236 -2.52 -19.83 -7.40
CA THR A 236 -2.35 -20.24 -6.01
C THR A 236 -1.49 -19.23 -5.26
N VAL A 237 -1.91 -18.86 -4.06
CA VAL A 237 -1.21 -17.91 -3.20
C VAL A 237 -0.41 -18.67 -2.12
N ASP A 238 0.91 -18.53 -2.12
CA ASP A 238 1.85 -19.36 -1.33
C ASP A 238 2.12 -18.85 0.10
N TRP A 239 1.73 -17.61 0.47
CA TRP A 239 2.04 -17.08 1.80
C TRP A 239 1.11 -17.65 2.90
N ASP A 240 1.66 -17.79 4.12
CA ASP A 240 0.98 -18.37 5.27
C ASP A 240 -0.04 -17.36 5.87
N PRO A 241 -1.29 -17.77 6.14
CA PRO A 241 -2.27 -16.93 6.86
C PRO A 241 -1.77 -16.40 8.21
N GLU A 242 -0.93 -17.15 8.94
CA GLU A 242 -0.35 -16.70 10.21
C GLU A 242 0.57 -15.47 10.04
N GLU A 243 1.11 -15.23 8.85
CA GLU A 243 1.93 -14.05 8.55
C GLU A 243 1.13 -12.73 8.66
N THR A 244 -0.20 -12.78 8.55
CA THR A 244 -1.08 -11.63 8.69
C THR A 244 -1.47 -11.30 10.13
N GLY A 245 -1.09 -12.12 11.11
CA GLY A 245 -1.32 -11.86 12.53
C GLY A 245 -0.24 -10.98 13.18
N LYS A 246 -0.48 -10.46 14.39
CA LYS A 246 0.51 -9.65 15.15
C LYS A 246 1.64 -10.47 15.79
N SER A 247 1.54 -11.80 15.85
CA SER A 247 2.57 -12.72 16.36
C SER A 247 3.15 -12.33 17.74
N GLY A 248 2.31 -11.78 18.64
CA GLY A 248 2.69 -11.38 20.00
C GLY A 248 3.25 -9.95 20.14
N TYR A 249 3.38 -9.20 19.06
CA TYR A 249 3.73 -7.77 19.12
C TYR A 249 2.50 -6.91 19.43
N ASP A 250 2.70 -5.77 20.06
CA ASP A 250 1.64 -4.82 20.35
C ASP A 250 1.03 -4.23 19.07
N HIS A 251 1.87 -3.98 18.05
CA HIS A 251 1.50 -3.35 16.79
C HIS A 251 2.06 -4.10 15.58
N TYR A 252 1.33 -4.08 14.46
CA TYR A 252 1.82 -4.60 13.18
C TYR A 252 3.12 -3.92 12.75
N MET A 253 3.20 -2.60 12.86
CA MET A 253 4.41 -1.86 12.50
C MET A 253 5.65 -2.38 13.23
N LEU A 254 5.56 -2.65 14.54
CA LEU A 254 6.71 -3.19 15.29
C LEU A 254 7.07 -4.60 14.81
N LYS A 255 6.07 -5.47 14.62
CA LYS A 255 6.28 -6.80 14.04
C LYS A 255 7.03 -6.69 12.70
N GLU A 256 6.53 -5.84 11.80
CA GLU A 256 7.05 -5.66 10.45
C GLU A 256 8.46 -5.07 10.44
N ILE A 257 8.78 -4.19 11.40
CA ILE A 257 10.17 -3.73 11.63
C ILE A 257 11.07 -4.92 12.00
N HIS A 258 10.61 -5.82 12.88
CA HIS A 258 11.38 -7.01 13.31
C HIS A 258 11.39 -8.13 12.26
N GLU A 259 10.48 -8.12 11.31
CA GLU A 259 10.48 -9.07 10.17
C GLU A 259 11.45 -8.68 9.06
N GLN A 260 12.05 -7.49 9.07
CA GLN A 260 12.96 -7.03 8.01
C GLN A 260 14.11 -8.01 7.72
N PRO A 261 14.77 -8.64 8.71
CA PRO A 261 15.80 -9.65 8.41
C PRO A 261 15.26 -10.81 7.57
N ARG A 262 14.04 -11.28 7.84
CA ARG A 262 13.38 -12.35 7.09
C ARG A 262 12.97 -11.88 5.71
N SER A 263 12.31 -10.74 5.60
CA SER A 263 11.85 -10.16 4.33
C SER A 263 13.01 -9.89 3.37
N LEU A 264 14.13 -9.40 3.88
CA LEU A 264 15.35 -9.17 3.09
C LEU A 264 15.95 -10.50 2.59
N ARG A 265 15.99 -11.56 3.43
CA ARG A 265 16.42 -12.89 2.97
C ARG A 265 15.52 -13.39 1.83
N GLN A 266 14.20 -13.25 1.94
CA GLN A 266 13.25 -13.65 0.90
C GLN A 266 13.45 -12.84 -0.39
N SER A 267 13.63 -11.52 -0.27
CA SER A 267 13.88 -10.65 -1.42
C SER A 267 15.16 -10.97 -2.18
N LEU A 268 16.20 -11.42 -1.47
CA LEU A 268 17.52 -11.74 -2.02
C LEU A 268 17.65 -13.21 -2.45
N SER A 269 16.80 -14.10 -1.91
CA SER A 269 16.87 -15.56 -2.16
C SER A 269 16.76 -15.88 -3.64
N GLU A 270 17.59 -16.80 -4.12
CA GLU A 270 17.68 -17.27 -5.51
C GLU A 270 18.11 -16.20 -6.53
N ARG A 271 18.35 -14.97 -6.09
CA ARG A 271 18.71 -13.85 -6.96
C ARG A 271 20.17 -13.43 -6.85
N VAL A 272 20.86 -13.95 -5.87
CA VAL A 272 22.28 -13.62 -5.60
C VAL A 272 23.13 -14.87 -5.71
N ASP A 273 24.01 -14.90 -6.71
CA ASP A 273 25.07 -15.92 -6.84
C ASP A 273 26.37 -15.39 -6.23
N GLU A 274 26.65 -15.83 -5.01
CA GLU A 274 27.87 -15.42 -4.30
C GLU A 274 29.14 -15.94 -4.94
N LEU A 275 29.13 -17.17 -5.45
CA LEU A 275 30.31 -17.81 -6.04
C LEU A 275 30.63 -17.19 -7.39
N GLY A 276 29.63 -16.97 -8.22
CA GLY A 276 29.75 -16.28 -9.50
C GLY A 276 29.97 -14.76 -9.37
N GLY A 277 29.56 -14.17 -8.25
CA GLY A 277 29.58 -12.71 -8.05
C GLY A 277 28.63 -12.00 -9.01
N SER A 278 27.45 -12.58 -9.23
CA SER A 278 26.42 -12.08 -10.15
C SER A 278 25.05 -12.04 -9.48
N VAL A 279 24.15 -11.30 -10.12
CA VAL A 279 22.74 -11.20 -9.72
C VAL A 279 21.90 -11.77 -10.84
N ASP A 280 20.96 -12.64 -10.48
CA ASP A 280 19.93 -13.17 -11.39
C ASP A 280 18.63 -12.38 -11.26
N ILE A 281 18.30 -11.63 -12.31
CA ILE A 281 17.04 -10.91 -12.47
C ILE A 281 16.23 -11.43 -13.68
N GLY A 282 16.57 -12.62 -14.19
CA GLY A 282 15.92 -13.24 -15.33
C GLY A 282 16.05 -12.39 -16.60
N GLU A 283 14.98 -12.37 -17.40
CA GLU A 283 14.93 -11.62 -18.67
C GLU A 283 15.14 -10.10 -18.53
N LEU A 284 14.99 -9.54 -17.32
CA LEU A 284 15.19 -8.10 -17.09
C LEU A 284 16.64 -7.68 -17.32
N ALA A 285 17.60 -8.61 -17.24
CA ALA A 285 19.01 -8.34 -17.55
C ALA A 285 19.22 -7.89 -19.00
N ASP A 286 18.37 -8.30 -19.93
CA ASP A 286 18.45 -7.97 -21.36
C ASP A 286 17.87 -6.60 -21.71
N LEU A 287 17.22 -5.91 -20.77
CA LEU A 287 16.57 -4.62 -21.04
C LEU A 287 17.56 -3.51 -21.41
N ASN A 288 18.78 -3.53 -20.87
CA ASN A 288 19.88 -2.61 -21.18
C ASN A 288 19.41 -1.15 -21.34
N PRO A 289 18.83 -0.51 -20.30
CA PRO A 289 18.23 0.81 -20.42
C PRO A 289 19.27 1.90 -20.71
N ARG A 290 19.00 2.77 -21.69
CA ARG A 290 19.82 3.97 -21.98
C ARG A 290 19.53 5.14 -21.05
N GLY A 291 18.41 5.08 -20.34
CA GLY A 291 17.95 5.99 -19.33
C GLY A 291 16.85 5.35 -18.52
N VAL A 292 16.64 5.81 -17.29
CA VAL A 292 15.61 5.30 -16.39
C VAL A 292 14.80 6.45 -15.82
N GLN A 293 13.48 6.34 -15.87
CA GLN A 293 12.56 7.25 -15.19
C GLN A 293 11.74 6.45 -14.19
N PHE A 294 11.92 6.73 -12.92
CA PHE A 294 11.12 6.13 -11.85
C PHE A 294 9.87 6.96 -11.61
N VAL A 295 8.73 6.27 -11.41
CA VAL A 295 7.46 6.87 -11.01
C VAL A 295 6.96 6.17 -9.74
N ALA A 296 6.62 6.94 -8.71
CA ALA A 296 6.17 6.40 -7.44
C ALA A 296 5.50 7.47 -6.57
N ALA A 297 4.82 7.05 -5.50
CA ALA A 297 4.21 7.91 -4.49
C ALA A 297 4.69 7.54 -3.08
N GLY A 298 4.61 8.48 -2.13
CA GLY A 298 4.89 8.25 -0.71
C GLY A 298 6.27 7.61 -0.44
N THR A 299 6.30 6.59 0.39
CA THR A 299 7.50 5.80 0.74
C THR A 299 8.19 5.24 -0.51
N SER A 300 7.42 4.73 -1.48
CA SER A 300 7.98 4.20 -2.73
C SER A 300 8.67 5.28 -3.58
N TYR A 301 8.25 6.56 -3.47
CA TYR A 301 8.97 7.66 -4.11
C TYR A 301 10.37 7.87 -3.51
N HIS A 302 10.53 7.69 -2.20
CA HIS A 302 11.86 7.73 -1.57
C HIS A 302 12.72 6.55 -2.03
N ALA A 303 12.13 5.36 -2.19
CA ALA A 303 12.84 4.23 -2.82
C ALA A 303 13.22 4.53 -4.28
N ALA A 304 12.34 5.16 -5.04
CA ALA A 304 12.61 5.59 -6.42
C ALA A 304 13.77 6.60 -6.51
N LEU A 305 13.88 7.56 -5.58
CA LEU A 305 15.02 8.48 -5.47
C LEU A 305 16.32 7.71 -5.22
N TYR A 306 16.29 6.72 -4.32
CA TYR A 306 17.42 5.84 -4.05
C TYR A 306 17.81 5.03 -5.30
N GLY A 307 16.84 4.41 -5.99
CA GLY A 307 17.05 3.66 -7.22
C GLY A 307 17.68 4.54 -8.33
N ALA A 308 17.17 5.75 -8.52
CA ALA A 308 17.70 6.69 -9.49
C ALA A 308 19.19 7.04 -9.21
N GLU A 309 19.57 7.14 -7.93
CA GLU A 309 20.97 7.34 -7.56
C GLU A 309 21.83 6.13 -7.91
N LEU A 310 21.35 4.89 -7.69
CA LEU A 310 22.08 3.67 -8.06
C LEU A 310 22.38 3.61 -9.56
N PHE A 311 21.39 3.91 -10.40
CA PHE A 311 21.57 3.92 -11.86
C PHE A 311 22.52 5.04 -12.30
N ARG A 312 22.45 6.23 -11.69
CA ARG A 312 23.41 7.32 -11.97
C ARG A 312 24.84 6.93 -11.61
N GLN A 313 25.06 6.25 -10.48
CA GLN A 313 26.37 5.72 -10.09
C GLN A 313 26.91 4.69 -11.10
N ALA A 314 26.01 3.95 -11.76
CA ALA A 314 26.35 3.03 -12.85
C ALA A 314 26.49 3.72 -14.22
N GLY A 315 26.43 5.05 -14.28
CA GLY A 315 26.57 5.83 -15.53
C GLY A 315 25.31 5.91 -16.39
N ILE A 316 24.17 5.45 -15.90
CA ILE A 316 22.89 5.52 -16.61
C ILE A 316 22.13 6.78 -16.17
N PRO A 317 21.72 7.68 -17.08
CA PRO A 317 20.85 8.80 -16.75
C PRO A 317 19.57 8.32 -16.07
N ALA A 318 19.31 8.78 -14.84
CA ALA A 318 18.15 8.34 -14.08
C ALA A 318 17.54 9.48 -13.25
N GLN A 319 16.21 9.52 -13.21
CA GLN A 319 15.42 10.48 -12.44
C GLN A 319 14.23 9.79 -11.79
N ALA A 320 13.76 10.34 -10.67
CA ALA A 320 12.55 9.91 -10.00
C ALA A 320 11.52 11.04 -10.00
N PHE A 321 10.28 10.70 -10.30
CA PHE A 321 9.14 11.61 -10.39
C PHE A 321 8.04 11.15 -9.43
N ARG A 322 7.31 12.09 -8.86
CA ARG A 322 6.05 11.79 -8.21
C ARG A 322 5.06 11.35 -9.28
N SER A 323 4.36 10.26 -9.04
CA SER A 323 3.47 9.66 -10.04
C SER A 323 2.37 10.61 -10.49
N SER A 324 1.73 11.35 -9.57
CA SER A 324 0.69 12.35 -9.88
C SER A 324 1.19 13.42 -10.87
N GLU A 325 2.41 13.94 -10.65
CA GLU A 325 2.99 14.96 -11.52
C GLU A 325 3.39 14.39 -12.88
N PHE A 326 3.93 13.15 -12.89
CA PHE A 326 4.29 12.48 -14.13
C PHE A 326 3.07 12.16 -14.99
N ALA A 327 1.98 11.68 -14.40
CA ALA A 327 0.75 11.39 -15.12
C ALA A 327 0.18 12.63 -15.81
N THR A 328 0.26 13.79 -15.15
CA THR A 328 -0.29 15.06 -15.65
C THR A 328 0.64 15.76 -16.64
N SER A 329 1.94 15.77 -16.36
CA SER A 329 2.95 16.50 -17.15
C SER A 329 4.25 15.71 -17.29
N PRO A 330 4.23 14.59 -18.03
CA PRO A 330 5.40 13.73 -18.16
C PRO A 330 6.54 14.44 -18.91
N PRO A 331 7.79 14.24 -18.44
CA PRO A 331 8.96 14.73 -19.15
C PRO A 331 9.14 13.99 -20.48
N PRO A 332 10.05 14.43 -21.37
CA PRO A 332 10.43 13.64 -22.52
C PRO A 332 10.94 12.26 -22.09
N ILE A 333 10.33 11.19 -22.59
CA ILE A 333 10.66 9.81 -22.20
C ILE A 333 11.80 9.26 -23.09
N GLY A 334 11.74 9.50 -24.42
CA GLY A 334 12.72 8.96 -25.36
C GLY A 334 12.83 7.43 -25.27
N ASP A 335 14.07 6.92 -25.21
CA ASP A 335 14.37 5.48 -25.07
C ASP A 335 14.50 5.03 -23.60
N ALA A 336 14.01 5.81 -22.64
CA ALA A 336 14.10 5.47 -21.24
C ALA A 336 13.14 4.33 -20.87
N LEU A 337 13.60 3.46 -19.95
CA LEU A 337 12.73 2.51 -19.24
C LEU A 337 11.99 3.28 -18.13
N VAL A 338 10.67 3.18 -18.09
CA VAL A 338 9.86 3.75 -17.00
C VAL A 338 9.60 2.67 -15.96
N ILE A 339 10.07 2.91 -14.72
CA ILE A 339 9.96 1.95 -13.62
C ILE A 339 8.96 2.48 -12.58
N GLY A 340 7.81 1.81 -12.46
CA GLY A 340 6.82 2.07 -11.41
C GLY A 340 7.17 1.32 -10.14
N VAL A 341 7.34 2.02 -9.01
CA VAL A 341 7.63 1.40 -7.71
C VAL A 341 6.43 1.55 -6.80
N THR A 342 5.90 0.44 -6.31
CA THR A 342 4.72 0.42 -5.44
C THR A 342 4.74 -0.81 -4.53
N GLN A 343 4.18 -0.72 -3.33
CA GLN A 343 4.01 -1.88 -2.45
C GLN A 343 2.81 -2.71 -2.91
N SER A 344 1.66 -2.09 -3.05
CA SER A 344 0.39 -2.77 -3.35
C SER A 344 0.21 -3.15 -4.83
N GLY A 345 0.85 -2.40 -5.73
CA GLY A 345 0.58 -2.51 -7.16
C GLY A 345 -0.79 -1.94 -7.60
N GLU A 346 -1.48 -1.24 -6.68
CA GLU A 346 -2.83 -0.69 -6.87
C GLU A 346 -2.90 0.83 -6.63
N THR A 347 -1.76 1.51 -6.57
CA THR A 347 -1.73 2.96 -6.35
C THR A 347 -2.17 3.68 -7.62
N ALA A 348 -3.30 4.40 -7.56
CA ALA A 348 -3.93 5.05 -8.72
C ALA A 348 -2.95 5.95 -9.49
N ASP A 349 -2.31 6.90 -8.81
CA ASP A 349 -1.31 7.76 -9.44
C ASP A 349 -0.20 7.00 -10.16
N THR A 350 0.27 5.87 -9.58
CA THR A 350 1.37 5.08 -10.18
C THR A 350 0.90 4.33 -11.40
N LEU A 351 -0.32 3.82 -11.39
CA LEU A 351 -0.96 3.21 -12.55
C LEU A 351 -1.17 4.23 -13.67
N SER A 352 -1.73 5.40 -13.35
CA SER A 352 -1.91 6.49 -14.31
C SER A 352 -0.58 6.92 -14.96
N ALA A 353 0.50 7.01 -14.18
CA ALA A 353 1.83 7.35 -14.69
C ALA A 353 2.38 6.27 -15.63
N LEU A 354 2.23 4.99 -15.31
CA LEU A 354 2.67 3.87 -16.15
C LEU A 354 1.86 3.79 -17.45
N ARG A 355 0.53 3.92 -17.37
CA ARG A 355 -0.37 3.98 -18.53
C ARG A 355 -0.03 5.15 -19.46
N GLU A 356 0.28 6.34 -18.89
CA GLU A 356 0.74 7.50 -19.66
C GLU A 356 2.08 7.22 -20.37
N ALA A 357 3.03 6.57 -19.67
CA ALA A 357 4.30 6.18 -20.27
C ALA A 357 4.11 5.23 -21.45
N GLN A 358 3.26 4.21 -21.30
CA GLN A 358 2.93 3.24 -22.36
C GLN A 358 2.24 3.91 -23.56
N ARG A 359 1.29 4.85 -23.31
CA ARG A 359 0.66 5.62 -24.40
C ARG A 359 1.68 6.42 -25.21
N ARG A 360 2.80 6.80 -24.62
CA ARG A 360 3.92 7.47 -25.30
C ARG A 360 4.96 6.51 -25.89
N GLY A 361 4.71 5.21 -25.84
CA GLY A 361 5.56 4.17 -26.40
C GLY A 361 6.78 3.80 -25.55
N ALA A 362 6.80 4.14 -24.25
CA ALA A 362 7.84 3.70 -23.34
C ALA A 362 7.68 2.21 -22.98
N ARG A 363 8.81 1.54 -22.75
CA ARG A 363 8.80 0.25 -22.06
C ARG A 363 8.64 0.50 -20.57
N THR A 364 7.81 -0.33 -19.92
CA THR A 364 7.47 -0.21 -18.50
C THR A 364 7.91 -1.42 -17.70
N LEU A 365 8.35 -1.17 -16.44
CA LEU A 365 8.68 -2.19 -15.46
C LEU A 365 7.95 -1.88 -14.15
N GLY A 366 7.08 -2.79 -13.71
CA GLY A 366 6.46 -2.73 -12.39
C GLY A 366 7.36 -3.37 -11.33
N VAL A 367 7.68 -2.63 -10.26
CA VAL A 367 8.35 -3.16 -9.06
C VAL A 367 7.32 -3.18 -7.94
N THR A 368 6.77 -4.36 -7.63
CA THR A 368 5.64 -4.50 -6.71
C THR A 368 5.80 -5.67 -5.76
N ASN A 369 5.15 -5.62 -4.59
CA ASN A 369 5.17 -6.72 -3.63
C ASN A 369 4.03 -7.72 -3.84
N VAL A 370 2.94 -7.30 -4.50
CA VAL A 370 1.73 -8.11 -4.64
C VAL A 370 1.70 -8.78 -6.01
N VAL A 371 1.71 -10.11 -5.99
CA VAL A 371 1.57 -10.95 -7.19
C VAL A 371 0.17 -10.76 -7.75
N GLY A 372 0.06 -10.62 -9.09
CA GLY A 372 -1.23 -10.44 -9.76
C GLY A 372 -1.87 -9.06 -9.57
N SER A 373 -1.17 -8.10 -8.95
CA SER A 373 -1.64 -6.71 -8.86
C SER A 373 -1.78 -6.05 -10.24
N THR A 374 -2.54 -4.97 -10.30
CA THR A 374 -2.79 -4.25 -11.57
C THR A 374 -1.49 -3.77 -12.22
N VAL A 375 -0.54 -3.22 -11.44
CA VAL A 375 0.80 -2.87 -11.96
C VAL A 375 1.52 -4.09 -12.53
N ALA A 376 1.41 -5.27 -11.88
CA ALA A 376 2.06 -6.48 -12.37
C ALA A 376 1.45 -7.00 -13.69
N ARG A 377 0.15 -6.82 -13.90
CA ARG A 377 -0.54 -7.27 -15.12
C ARG A 377 -0.39 -6.30 -16.28
N GLU A 378 -0.35 -4.98 -16.02
CA GLU A 378 -0.35 -3.97 -17.05
C GLU A 378 1.05 -3.53 -17.51
N SER A 379 2.09 -3.72 -16.70
CA SER A 379 3.46 -3.39 -17.09
C SER A 379 4.02 -4.41 -18.09
N ASP A 380 4.88 -3.96 -19.03
CA ASP A 380 5.55 -4.87 -19.98
C ASP A 380 6.44 -5.90 -19.28
N HIS A 381 7.01 -5.53 -18.13
CA HIS A 381 7.84 -6.37 -17.27
C HIS A 381 7.49 -6.17 -15.80
N VAL A 382 7.76 -7.19 -14.98
CA VAL A 382 7.51 -7.11 -13.54
C VAL A 382 8.69 -7.65 -12.73
N PHE A 383 8.97 -6.99 -11.60
CA PHE A 383 9.91 -7.46 -10.59
C PHE A 383 9.22 -7.50 -9.22
N TYR A 384 9.05 -8.70 -8.68
CA TYR A 384 8.42 -8.87 -7.38
C TYR A 384 9.41 -8.67 -6.23
N ILE A 385 9.04 -7.84 -5.27
CA ILE A 385 9.86 -7.47 -4.10
C ILE A 385 10.03 -8.65 -3.14
N ARG A 386 8.99 -9.50 -2.97
CA ARG A 386 8.97 -10.69 -2.08
C ARG A 386 9.17 -10.34 -0.59
N ALA A 387 8.59 -9.25 -0.11
CA ALA A 387 8.68 -8.85 1.31
C ALA A 387 7.68 -9.57 2.23
N GLY A 388 6.77 -10.37 1.67
CA GLY A 388 5.62 -10.91 2.38
C GLY A 388 4.54 -9.84 2.64
N PRO A 389 3.41 -10.20 3.28
CA PRO A 389 2.32 -9.26 3.55
C PRO A 389 2.73 -8.19 4.57
N GLU A 390 2.34 -6.93 4.33
CA GLU A 390 2.57 -5.79 5.20
C GLU A 390 1.24 -5.09 5.48
N ILE A 391 0.81 -5.06 6.75
CA ILE A 391 -0.52 -4.66 7.20
C ILE A 391 -0.53 -3.24 7.78
N GLY A 392 0.51 -2.87 8.55
CA GLY A 392 0.63 -1.53 9.11
C GLY A 392 0.57 -0.47 8.02
N VAL A 393 -0.22 0.61 8.22
CA VAL A 393 -0.38 1.67 7.20
C VAL A 393 0.96 2.29 6.83
N ALA A 394 1.78 2.61 7.82
CA ALA A 394 3.14 3.13 7.60
C ALA A 394 4.07 2.00 7.13
N ALA A 395 4.55 2.08 5.90
CA ALA A 395 5.42 1.06 5.31
C ALA A 395 6.78 0.97 6.03
N THR A 396 7.26 -0.26 6.25
CA THR A 396 8.53 -0.54 6.95
C THR A 396 9.36 -1.57 6.21
N LYS A 397 9.02 -2.87 6.31
CA LYS A 397 9.78 -3.97 5.68
C LYS A 397 9.73 -3.90 4.16
N THR A 398 8.63 -3.42 3.60
CA THR A 398 8.50 -3.26 2.15
C THR A 398 9.47 -2.21 1.64
N PHE A 399 9.67 -1.10 2.35
CA PHE A 399 10.67 -0.10 1.94
C PHE A 399 12.10 -0.66 1.95
N ALA A 400 12.53 -1.35 3.02
CA ALA A 400 13.84 -2.00 3.07
C ALA A 400 14.01 -3.00 1.91
N SER A 401 12.97 -3.79 1.63
CA SER A 401 12.97 -4.76 0.52
C SER A 401 12.92 -4.08 -0.86
N GLN A 402 12.28 -2.91 -1.00
CA GLN A 402 12.36 -2.09 -2.21
C GLN A 402 13.80 -1.63 -2.46
N LEU A 403 14.50 -1.11 -1.44
CA LEU A 403 15.90 -0.70 -1.57
C LEU A 403 16.80 -1.89 -1.99
N ALA A 404 16.61 -3.07 -1.39
CA ALA A 404 17.32 -4.29 -1.78
C ALA A 404 17.01 -4.69 -3.24
N SER A 405 15.74 -4.68 -3.63
CA SER A 405 15.28 -4.99 -5.00
C SER A 405 15.86 -4.03 -6.04
N LEU A 406 15.91 -2.74 -5.73
CA LEU A 406 16.49 -1.73 -6.61
C LEU A 406 18.01 -1.89 -6.76
N ASN A 407 18.71 -2.39 -5.71
CA ASN A 407 20.11 -2.80 -5.84
C ASN A 407 20.27 -3.98 -6.81
N LEU A 408 19.42 -5.02 -6.70
CA LEU A 408 19.45 -6.15 -7.62
C LEU A 408 19.21 -5.73 -9.07
N LEU A 409 18.21 -4.88 -9.30
CA LEU A 409 17.91 -4.34 -10.64
C LEU A 409 19.08 -3.51 -11.20
N ALA A 410 19.64 -2.60 -10.41
CA ALA A 410 20.78 -1.80 -10.85
C ALA A 410 22.01 -2.68 -11.17
N LEU A 411 22.31 -3.69 -10.34
CA LEU A 411 23.42 -4.61 -10.57
C LEU A 411 23.17 -5.53 -11.78
N GLY A 412 21.97 -6.02 -11.97
CA GLY A 412 21.62 -6.95 -13.05
C GLY A 412 21.45 -6.27 -14.41
N MET A 413 21.04 -5.00 -14.44
CA MET A 413 20.83 -4.24 -15.69
C MET A 413 22.05 -3.41 -16.13
N THR A 414 23.07 -3.27 -15.29
CA THR A 414 24.20 -2.39 -15.57
C THR A 414 25.53 -3.04 -15.23
N SER A 415 26.62 -2.52 -15.80
CA SER A 415 27.97 -2.86 -15.36
C SER A 415 28.37 -1.91 -14.23
N THR A 416 28.46 -2.41 -13.02
CA THR A 416 28.84 -1.63 -11.83
C THR A 416 30.19 -2.09 -11.30
N ASP A 417 31.09 -1.14 -11.04
CA ASP A 417 32.37 -1.45 -10.36
C ASP A 417 32.09 -1.90 -8.92
N GLY A 418 32.92 -2.82 -8.39
CA GLY A 418 32.76 -3.34 -7.03
C GLY A 418 31.53 -4.25 -6.84
N THR A 419 30.96 -4.80 -7.90
CA THR A 419 29.76 -5.68 -7.84
C THR A 419 29.87 -6.78 -6.79
N ARG A 420 31.03 -7.43 -6.64
CA ARG A 420 31.22 -8.51 -5.63
C ARG A 420 31.11 -7.99 -4.19
N GLU A 421 31.64 -6.81 -3.91
CA GLU A 421 31.59 -6.20 -2.59
C GLU A 421 30.14 -5.82 -2.24
N ILE A 422 29.40 -5.28 -3.23
CA ILE A 422 27.98 -4.95 -3.06
C ILE A 422 27.15 -6.22 -2.82
N ILE A 423 27.39 -7.29 -3.59
CA ILE A 423 26.71 -8.58 -3.41
C ILE A 423 26.98 -9.15 -2.01
N SER A 424 28.25 -9.16 -1.56
CA SER A 424 28.59 -9.60 -0.21
C SER A 424 27.86 -8.77 0.85
N SER A 425 27.79 -7.45 0.68
CA SER A 425 27.09 -6.56 1.62
C SER A 425 25.57 -6.79 1.62
N LEU A 426 24.95 -7.08 0.47
CA LEU A 426 23.52 -7.43 0.40
C LEU A 426 23.23 -8.75 1.10
N ARG A 427 24.11 -9.75 0.98
CA ARG A 427 23.99 -11.02 1.70
C ARG A 427 24.05 -10.85 3.21
N ASP A 428 24.97 -10.01 3.70
CA ASP A 428 25.20 -9.78 5.13
C ASP A 428 24.10 -8.87 5.73
N LEU A 429 23.39 -8.11 4.89
CA LEU A 429 22.38 -7.13 5.31
C LEU A 429 21.31 -7.69 6.27
N PRO A 430 20.71 -8.88 6.06
CA PRO A 430 19.71 -9.40 7.00
C PRO A 430 20.27 -9.61 8.41
N GLY A 431 21.51 -10.07 8.54
CA GLY A 431 22.19 -10.23 9.82
C GLY A 431 22.49 -8.88 10.48
N GLN A 432 22.96 -7.92 9.71
CA GLN A 432 23.24 -6.56 10.18
C GLN A 432 21.97 -5.81 10.62
N VAL A 433 20.83 -6.03 9.94
CA VAL A 433 19.52 -5.51 10.40
C VAL A 433 19.17 -6.10 11.76
N GLN A 434 19.40 -7.41 11.97
CA GLN A 434 19.16 -8.03 13.29
C GLN A 434 20.04 -7.40 14.37
N GLU A 435 21.31 -7.11 14.10
CA GLU A 435 22.20 -6.42 15.05
C GLU A 435 21.67 -5.02 15.41
N VAL A 436 21.13 -4.28 14.41
CA VAL A 436 20.49 -2.98 14.67
C VAL A 436 19.28 -3.14 15.58
N LEU A 437 18.42 -4.11 15.32
CA LEU A 437 17.21 -4.37 16.12
C LEU A 437 17.55 -4.75 17.58
N ASP A 438 18.59 -5.56 17.76
CA ASP A 438 19.00 -6.05 19.09
C ASP A 438 19.71 -4.98 19.93
N GLY A 439 20.40 -4.02 19.28
CA GLY A 439 21.26 -3.03 19.94
C GLY A 439 20.80 -1.58 19.85
N SER A 440 19.60 -1.30 19.35
CA SER A 440 19.14 0.08 19.10
C SER A 440 18.89 0.90 20.36
N ALA A 441 19.42 2.11 20.40
CA ALA A 441 19.10 3.14 21.38
C ALA A 441 17.88 4.01 20.99
N ALA A 442 17.12 3.62 20.00
CA ALA A 442 15.99 4.40 19.46
C ALA A 442 14.94 4.73 20.52
N ARG A 443 14.71 3.83 21.50
CA ARG A 443 13.78 4.05 22.61
C ARG A 443 14.25 5.19 23.51
N GLU A 444 15.54 5.26 23.85
CA GLU A 444 16.12 6.32 24.68
C GLU A 444 16.02 7.69 23.99
N VAL A 445 16.30 7.73 22.69
CA VAL A 445 16.13 8.94 21.86
C VAL A 445 14.68 9.39 21.84
N ALA A 446 13.75 8.45 21.63
CA ALA A 446 12.31 8.74 21.64
C ALA A 446 11.85 9.26 23.02
N ASP A 447 12.26 8.63 24.13
CA ASP A 447 11.92 9.09 25.48
C ASP A 447 12.40 10.53 25.74
N THR A 448 13.56 10.91 25.18
CA THR A 448 14.13 12.24 25.34
C THR A 448 13.37 13.30 24.54
N TYR A 449 13.00 12.98 23.30
CA TYR A 449 12.52 13.98 22.35
C TYR A 449 11.04 13.86 21.96
N ALA A 450 10.26 12.91 22.52
CA ALA A 450 8.83 12.74 22.14
C ALA A 450 7.97 14.01 22.33
N ALA A 451 8.36 14.89 23.23
CA ALA A 451 7.66 16.15 23.49
C ALA A 451 7.92 17.24 22.44
N SER A 452 8.97 17.11 21.60
CA SER A 452 9.31 18.12 20.58
C SER A 452 8.15 18.32 19.60
N ASP A 453 7.98 19.57 19.14
CA ASP A 453 6.89 19.91 18.20
C ASP A 453 7.28 19.69 16.73
N ALA A 454 8.57 19.73 16.44
CA ALA A 454 9.10 19.53 15.08
C ALA A 454 10.39 18.70 15.11
N TYR A 455 10.63 17.96 14.03
CA TYR A 455 11.79 17.11 13.83
C TYR A 455 12.37 17.33 12.44
N PHE A 456 13.69 17.44 12.32
CA PHE A 456 14.36 17.54 11.03
C PHE A 456 15.26 16.33 10.78
N PHE A 457 15.35 15.95 9.51
CA PHE A 457 16.13 14.80 9.07
C PHE A 457 17.01 15.24 7.90
N ILE A 458 18.31 14.99 7.97
CA ILE A 458 19.25 15.39 6.93
C ILE A 458 20.12 14.23 6.46
N GLY A 459 20.42 14.20 5.17
CA GLY A 459 21.31 13.22 4.55
C GLY A 459 21.83 13.69 3.19
N ARG A 460 22.81 12.97 2.63
CA ARG A 460 23.35 13.19 1.28
C ARG A 460 23.47 11.88 0.51
N GLY A 461 23.48 11.96 -0.83
CA GLY A 461 23.59 10.78 -1.68
C GLY A 461 22.48 9.76 -1.34
N LEU A 462 22.88 8.51 -1.10
CA LEU A 462 21.94 7.43 -0.72
C LEU A 462 21.27 7.65 0.65
N ASN A 463 21.85 8.47 1.53
CA ASN A 463 21.27 8.80 2.83
C ASN A 463 20.18 9.89 2.74
N TYR A 464 20.08 10.63 1.63
CA TYR A 464 19.04 11.65 1.47
C TYR A 464 17.63 11.05 1.37
N PRO A 465 17.34 10.04 0.52
CA PRO A 465 16.05 9.35 0.52
C PRO A 465 15.68 8.75 1.88
N VAL A 466 16.66 8.26 2.63
CA VAL A 466 16.45 7.71 3.99
C VAL A 466 16.05 8.81 4.98
N ALA A 467 16.67 9.98 4.91
CA ALA A 467 16.26 11.13 5.71
C ALA A 467 14.82 11.58 5.40
N LEU A 468 14.43 11.58 4.12
CA LEU A 468 13.05 11.85 3.72
C LEU A 468 12.08 10.81 4.29
N GLU A 469 12.45 9.52 4.25
CA GLU A 469 11.63 8.42 4.75
C GLU A 469 11.49 8.48 6.27
N GLY A 470 12.56 8.77 7.02
CA GLY A 470 12.49 8.98 8.47
C GLY A 470 11.54 10.11 8.85
N ALA A 471 11.59 11.23 8.12
CA ALA A 471 10.65 12.34 8.32
C ALA A 471 9.20 11.94 7.98
N LEU A 472 9.00 11.13 6.92
CA LEU A 472 7.67 10.64 6.56
C LEU A 472 7.12 9.74 7.66
N LYS A 473 7.87 8.74 8.12
CA LYS A 473 7.44 7.85 9.23
C LYS A 473 7.12 8.64 10.50
N MET A 474 7.96 9.58 10.86
CA MET A 474 7.74 10.42 12.03
C MET A 474 6.39 11.17 11.93
N LYS A 475 6.10 11.85 10.82
CA LYS A 475 4.84 12.60 10.69
C LYS A 475 3.61 11.71 10.58
N GLU A 476 3.70 10.57 9.91
CA GLU A 476 2.56 9.66 9.69
C GLU A 476 1.98 9.13 11.00
N ILE A 477 2.83 8.68 11.93
CA ILE A 477 2.39 7.95 13.11
C ILE A 477 2.42 8.78 14.40
N THR A 478 3.20 9.88 14.46
CA THR A 478 3.25 10.76 15.65
C THR A 478 2.35 11.97 15.54
N TYR A 479 1.96 12.38 14.32
CA TYR A 479 1.23 13.60 13.96
C TYR A 479 2.00 14.88 14.30
N LYS A 480 3.33 14.78 14.48
CA LYS A 480 4.24 15.90 14.67
C LYS A 480 4.76 16.41 13.33
N HIS A 481 5.11 17.68 13.28
CA HIS A 481 5.77 18.21 12.09
C HIS A 481 7.16 17.56 11.93
N ALA A 482 7.43 16.99 10.77
CA ALA A 482 8.72 16.40 10.47
C ALA A 482 9.07 16.63 9.00
N GLU A 483 10.30 17.10 8.74
CA GLU A 483 10.80 17.36 7.38
C GLU A 483 12.17 16.75 7.15
N GLY A 484 12.33 16.19 5.94
CA GLY A 484 13.60 15.66 5.45
C GLY A 484 14.23 16.60 4.42
N PHE A 485 15.55 16.80 4.52
CA PHE A 485 16.28 17.68 3.61
C PHE A 485 17.54 17.00 3.06
N ALA A 486 17.90 17.31 1.82
CA ALA A 486 19.28 17.19 1.43
C ALA A 486 20.10 18.10 2.37
N ALA A 487 21.11 17.56 3.05
CA ALA A 487 21.81 18.28 4.12
C ALA A 487 22.31 19.68 3.70
N GLY A 488 22.79 19.83 2.45
CA GLY A 488 23.17 21.14 1.90
C GLY A 488 22.01 22.11 1.68
N GLY A 489 20.77 21.61 1.58
CA GLY A 489 19.56 22.42 1.43
C GLY A 489 19.13 23.12 2.71
N LEU A 490 19.55 22.59 3.88
CA LEU A 490 19.13 23.11 5.18
C LEU A 490 19.37 24.63 5.33
N LYS A 491 20.51 25.13 4.86
CA LYS A 491 20.88 26.55 4.94
C LYS A 491 20.13 27.49 3.98
N HIS A 492 19.31 26.95 3.08
CA HIS A 492 18.56 27.74 2.11
C HIS A 492 17.09 27.98 2.52
N GLY A 493 16.87 28.20 3.81
CA GLY A 493 15.56 28.51 4.40
C GLY A 493 15.28 27.72 5.69
N PRO A 494 15.25 26.37 5.64
CA PRO A 494 14.85 25.53 6.79
C PRO A 494 15.65 25.79 8.07
N LEU A 495 16.91 26.21 7.97
CA LEU A 495 17.77 26.52 9.12
C LEU A 495 17.20 27.63 10.02
N ALA A 496 16.29 28.47 9.51
CA ALA A 496 15.57 29.46 10.28
C ALA A 496 14.62 28.88 11.34
N LEU A 497 14.22 27.61 11.15
CA LEU A 497 13.33 26.87 12.06
C LEU A 497 14.09 26.01 13.08
N VAL A 498 15.43 25.96 12.98
CA VAL A 498 16.28 25.17 13.86
C VAL A 498 16.53 25.95 15.16
N THR A 499 16.11 25.38 16.28
CA THR A 499 16.24 25.93 17.63
C THR A 499 16.65 24.81 18.59
N ASP A 500 16.93 25.16 19.84
CA ASP A 500 17.19 24.22 20.94
C ASP A 500 16.04 23.21 21.22
N GLN A 501 14.85 23.43 20.61
CA GLN A 501 13.68 22.54 20.70
C GLN A 501 13.47 21.68 19.45
N THR A 502 14.36 21.78 18.46
CA THR A 502 14.21 21.11 17.14
C THR A 502 15.28 20.01 16.99
N PRO A 503 15.02 18.76 17.40
CA PRO A 503 15.97 17.66 17.19
C PRO A 503 16.20 17.42 15.69
N VAL A 504 17.46 17.31 15.31
CA VAL A 504 17.91 17.08 13.94
C VAL A 504 18.58 15.72 13.83
N PHE A 505 17.96 14.81 13.08
CA PHE A 505 18.51 13.49 12.77
C PHE A 505 19.43 13.60 11.57
N ALA A 506 20.72 13.34 11.75
CA ALA A 506 21.73 13.39 10.71
C ALA A 506 22.17 11.96 10.32
N VAL A 507 21.84 11.53 9.11
CA VAL A 507 22.29 10.24 8.58
C VAL A 507 23.65 10.43 7.93
N VAL A 508 24.70 9.92 8.60
CA VAL A 508 26.10 10.08 8.19
C VAL A 508 26.82 8.73 8.25
N THR A 509 26.98 8.09 7.11
CA THR A 509 27.64 6.79 6.97
C THR A 509 28.94 6.94 6.16
N GLY A 510 29.94 6.11 6.48
CA GLY A 510 31.27 6.21 5.86
C GLY A 510 32.09 7.41 6.34
N ASP A 511 33.21 7.65 5.66
CA ASP A 511 34.17 8.75 5.96
C ASP A 511 34.53 9.58 4.71
N ASP A 512 33.77 9.41 3.63
CA ASP A 512 33.98 10.05 2.34
C ASP A 512 33.65 11.57 2.34
N GLU A 513 33.78 12.20 1.17
CA GLU A 513 33.48 13.61 0.98
C GLU A 513 32.02 13.97 1.32
N LEU A 514 31.06 13.04 1.08
CA LEU A 514 29.65 13.26 1.39
C LEU A 514 29.42 13.28 2.90
N ALA A 515 30.08 12.37 3.64
CA ALA A 515 30.05 12.34 5.10
C ALA A 515 30.65 13.64 5.67
N GLN A 516 31.81 14.08 5.19
CA GLN A 516 32.46 15.32 5.65
C GLN A 516 31.61 16.58 5.38
N LYS A 517 30.97 16.65 4.19
CA LYS A 517 30.04 17.75 3.87
C LYS A 517 28.78 17.72 4.75
N THR A 518 28.30 16.55 5.12
CA THR A 518 27.14 16.42 6.02
C THR A 518 27.51 16.84 7.43
N ILE A 519 28.70 16.46 7.93
CA ILE A 519 29.23 16.95 9.21
C ILE A 519 29.35 18.48 9.23
N GLY A 520 29.74 19.10 8.11
CA GLY A 520 29.70 20.55 7.98
C GLY A 520 28.32 21.16 8.25
N ASN A 521 27.25 20.50 7.79
CA ASN A 521 25.88 20.94 8.06
C ASN A 521 25.43 20.60 9.50
N VAL A 522 25.91 19.51 10.08
CA VAL A 522 25.70 19.19 11.50
C VAL A 522 26.24 20.29 12.41
N LYS A 523 27.45 20.79 12.12
CA LYS A 523 28.03 21.93 12.87
C LYS A 523 27.20 23.22 12.75
N GLU A 524 26.52 23.43 11.63
CA GLU A 524 25.61 24.57 11.47
C GLU A 524 24.36 24.42 12.38
N VAL A 525 23.91 23.18 12.63
CA VAL A 525 22.81 22.85 13.56
C VAL A 525 23.28 23.02 15.00
N GLU A 526 24.41 22.41 15.38
CA GLU A 526 25.02 22.49 16.69
C GLU A 526 25.26 23.96 17.12
N ALA A 527 25.73 24.82 16.21
CA ALA A 527 25.93 26.24 16.46
C ALA A 527 24.65 27.03 16.79
N ARG A 528 23.48 26.38 16.78
CA ARG A 528 22.16 26.93 17.17
C ARG A 528 21.58 26.24 18.38
N ASP A 529 22.42 25.51 19.11
CA ASP A 529 22.06 24.75 20.31
C ASP A 529 20.95 23.70 20.04
N ALA A 530 20.73 23.31 18.78
CA ALA A 530 19.73 22.31 18.43
C ALA A 530 20.26 20.90 18.69
N PRO A 531 19.43 20.00 19.27
CA PRO A 531 19.85 18.63 19.52
C PRO A 531 20.18 17.90 18.22
N VAL A 532 21.34 17.25 18.17
CA VAL A 532 21.79 16.44 17.04
C VAL A 532 21.74 14.96 17.40
N ILE A 533 21.03 14.18 16.61
CA ILE A 533 20.98 12.73 16.70
C ILE A 533 21.71 12.17 15.46
N ALA A 534 22.89 11.61 15.64
CA ALA A 534 23.64 11.00 14.54
C ALA A 534 23.24 9.55 14.34
N VAL A 535 22.85 9.20 13.08
CA VAL A 535 22.72 7.81 12.64
C VAL A 535 23.97 7.47 11.83
N THR A 536 24.84 6.60 12.37
CA THR A 536 26.20 6.42 11.85
C THR A 536 26.78 5.03 12.07
N ASP A 537 27.67 4.62 11.17
CA ASP A 537 28.52 3.42 11.29
C ASP A 537 29.82 3.67 12.09
N GLY A 538 30.01 4.90 12.59
CA GLY A 538 31.15 5.29 13.40
C GLY A 538 32.46 5.50 12.65
N LYS A 539 32.46 5.47 11.32
CA LYS A 539 33.67 5.73 10.52
C LYS A 539 34.06 7.20 10.49
N SER A 540 33.09 8.09 10.65
CA SER A 540 33.31 9.53 10.64
C SER A 540 33.32 10.16 12.02
N ASP A 541 33.78 11.40 12.11
CA ASP A 541 33.83 12.17 13.36
C ASP A 541 32.47 12.77 13.79
N VAL A 542 31.34 12.40 13.15
CA VAL A 542 30.03 13.01 13.41
C VAL A 542 29.59 12.91 14.89
N GLU A 543 30.02 11.86 15.57
CA GLU A 543 29.68 11.62 16.99
C GLU A 543 30.19 12.71 17.94
N ARG A 544 31.23 13.45 17.53
CA ARG A 544 31.76 14.59 18.32
C ARG A 544 30.78 15.77 18.40
N TYR A 545 29.80 15.80 17.50
CA TYR A 545 28.84 16.89 17.34
C TYR A 545 27.41 16.43 17.62
N ALA A 546 27.24 15.20 18.14
CA ALA A 546 25.95 14.60 18.39
C ALA A 546 25.66 14.50 19.90
N ASP A 547 24.46 14.83 20.30
CA ASP A 547 23.93 14.62 21.64
C ASP A 547 23.56 13.15 21.87
N HIS A 548 23.06 12.49 20.82
CA HIS A 548 22.77 11.05 20.80
C HIS A 548 23.28 10.39 19.53
N VAL A 549 23.61 9.11 19.65
CA VAL A 549 24.12 8.30 18.54
C VAL A 549 23.27 7.04 18.36
N LEU A 550 22.71 6.88 17.20
CA LEU A 550 22.07 5.67 16.73
C LEU A 550 23.06 4.89 15.87
N ARG A 551 23.65 3.87 16.46
CA ARG A 551 24.72 3.09 15.84
C ARG A 551 24.16 2.09 14.84
N ILE A 552 24.82 1.97 13.68
CA ILE A 552 24.62 0.88 12.74
C ILE A 552 25.95 0.12 12.54
N PRO A 553 25.92 -1.17 12.19
CA PRO A 553 27.11 -1.90 11.79
C PRO A 553 27.84 -1.25 10.62
N GLU A 554 29.14 -1.48 10.53
CA GLU A 554 29.92 -1.08 9.36
C GLU A 554 29.41 -1.85 8.13
N ALA A 555 29.09 -1.14 7.06
CA ALA A 555 28.53 -1.73 5.85
C ALA A 555 28.93 -0.94 4.60
N HIS A 556 28.69 -1.52 3.43
CA HIS A 556 28.80 -0.83 2.15
C HIS A 556 27.80 0.35 2.10
N PRO A 557 28.11 1.52 1.49
CA PRO A 557 27.22 2.68 1.47
C PRO A 557 25.77 2.38 1.03
N ARG A 558 25.58 1.44 0.09
CA ARG A 558 24.26 1.02 -0.37
C ARG A 558 23.43 0.31 0.71
N THR A 559 24.05 -0.55 1.51
CA THR A 559 23.36 -1.28 2.58
C THR A 559 23.32 -0.49 3.89
N ALA A 560 24.32 0.37 4.15
CA ALA A 560 24.31 1.29 5.29
C ALA A 560 23.08 2.21 5.29
N ALA A 561 22.60 2.65 4.13
CA ALA A 561 21.37 3.42 3.98
C ALA A 561 20.13 2.61 4.48
N VAL A 562 20.06 1.31 4.19
CA VAL A 562 18.98 0.43 4.68
C VAL A 562 19.04 0.29 6.21
N LEU A 563 20.24 0.08 6.77
CA LEU A 563 20.45 -0.05 8.23
C LEU A 563 20.07 1.25 8.95
N ALA A 564 20.45 2.40 8.41
CA ALA A 564 20.06 3.70 8.96
C ALA A 564 18.54 3.90 8.98
N ASN A 565 17.84 3.45 7.94
CA ASN A 565 16.38 3.51 7.89
C ASN A 565 15.72 2.73 9.04
N VAL A 566 16.25 1.55 9.41
CA VAL A 566 15.72 0.75 10.53
C VAL A 566 15.77 1.54 11.84
N GLN A 567 16.85 2.25 12.11
CA GLN A 567 16.97 3.13 13.28
C GLN A 567 15.89 4.22 13.28
N LEU A 568 15.65 4.88 12.14
CA LEU A 568 14.65 5.94 12.02
C LEU A 568 13.21 5.40 12.16
N GLN A 569 12.94 4.19 11.67
CA GLN A 569 11.66 3.51 11.88
C GLN A 569 11.42 3.23 13.37
N LEU A 570 12.41 2.71 14.08
CA LEU A 570 12.32 2.43 15.52
C LEU A 570 12.09 3.71 16.34
N VAL A 571 12.81 4.79 16.04
CA VAL A 571 12.59 6.10 16.72
C VAL A 571 11.17 6.57 16.51
N SER A 572 10.69 6.55 15.27
CA SER A 572 9.32 6.98 14.95
C SER A 572 8.28 6.14 15.67
N TYR A 573 8.45 4.81 15.68
CA TYR A 573 7.59 3.88 16.39
C TYR A 573 7.54 4.17 17.89
N HIS A 574 8.71 4.26 18.53
CA HIS A 574 8.76 4.51 19.98
C HIS A 574 8.20 5.88 20.36
N THR A 575 8.47 6.92 19.55
CA THR A 575 7.90 8.25 19.75
C THR A 575 6.37 8.19 19.70
N ALA A 576 5.79 7.51 18.69
CA ALA A 576 4.34 7.36 18.58
C ALA A 576 3.73 6.57 19.74
N SER A 577 4.41 5.50 20.19
CA SER A 577 4.01 4.69 21.34
C SER A 577 3.99 5.51 22.64
N ILE A 578 5.04 6.32 22.91
CA ILE A 578 5.11 7.22 24.07
C ILE A 578 3.98 8.26 24.04
N LEU A 579 3.65 8.76 22.87
CA LEU A 579 2.58 9.74 22.68
C LEU A 579 1.17 9.11 22.68
N GLY A 580 1.06 7.77 22.81
CA GLY A 580 -0.23 7.06 22.79
C GLY A 580 -0.98 7.22 21.48
N ARG A 581 -0.27 7.24 20.32
CA ARG A 581 -0.87 7.41 19.01
C ARG A 581 -1.34 6.07 18.43
N SER A 582 -2.34 6.13 17.54
CA SER A 582 -2.72 4.98 16.72
C SER A 582 -1.63 4.74 15.67
N ILE A 583 -0.83 3.67 15.86
CA ILE A 583 0.36 3.38 15.06
C ILE A 583 0.01 2.62 13.79
N ASP A 584 -0.75 1.52 13.93
CA ASP A 584 -1.11 0.66 12.79
C ASP A 584 -2.13 1.32 11.86
N LYS A 585 -3.00 2.17 12.43
CA LYS A 585 -4.07 2.89 11.74
C LYS A 585 -3.97 4.39 12.07
N PRO A 586 -2.97 5.10 11.53
CA PRO A 586 -2.82 6.52 11.78
C PRO A 586 -3.96 7.30 11.12
N ARG A 587 -4.50 8.31 11.82
CA ARG A 587 -5.63 9.10 11.35
C ARG A 587 -5.39 9.69 9.95
N ASN A 588 -6.43 9.71 9.11
CA ASN A 588 -6.43 10.30 7.77
C ASN A 588 -5.42 9.66 6.80
N LEU A 589 -4.94 8.44 7.06
CA LEU A 589 -4.05 7.72 6.17
C LEU A 589 -4.60 6.34 5.86
N ALA A 590 -4.39 5.87 4.65
CA ALA A 590 -4.69 4.52 4.20
C ALA A 590 -3.42 3.81 3.72
N LYS A 591 -3.38 2.47 3.80
CA LYS A 591 -2.23 1.67 3.37
C LYS A 591 -1.89 1.86 1.90
N SER A 592 -2.89 2.03 1.04
CA SER A 592 -2.72 2.27 -0.38
C SER A 592 -3.84 3.19 -0.89
N VAL A 593 -3.54 4.11 -1.79
CA VAL A 593 -4.48 5.06 -2.37
C VAL A 593 -4.83 4.57 -3.78
N THR A 594 -6.07 4.10 -3.96
CA THR A 594 -6.56 3.51 -5.23
C THR A 594 -7.48 4.44 -6.01
N VAL A 595 -7.63 5.67 -5.57
CA VAL A 595 -8.40 6.73 -6.24
C VAL A 595 -7.54 7.98 -6.35
N GLU A 596 -7.70 8.74 -7.43
CA GLU A 596 -7.05 10.05 -7.62
C GLU A 596 -7.75 11.15 -6.84
#